data_1871c35a68bfcff33e8b43ebd84df729
#
_entry.id   1871c35a68bfcff33e8b43ebd84df729
#
_cell.length_a   1.000
_cell.length_b   1.000
_cell.length_c   1.000
_cell.angle_alpha   90.00
_cell.angle_beta   90.00
_cell.angle_gamma   90.00
#
_symmetry.space_group_name_H-M   'P 1'
#
loop_
_entity.id
_entity.type
_entity.pdbx_description
1 polymer ?
#
loop_
_entity_poly.entity_id
_entity_poly.type
_entity_poly.pdbx_seq_one_letter_code
_entity_poly.pdbx_strand_id
1 'polypeptide(L)'
;SIGGQSALIKLKWGAAATDMLMPDAKTIKFALGENVKQSNWGDVARSRFPQTRMGVEQVYYDHFIRAKEYDQSWKTFRASGKKSNAVAPRKDLELEALAEILNNERFITCHSYVQSEINMLMHVADSLKFKINTFTHILEGYKVADKMAERKIGGSTFADWWAYKMEVKEAIPYNAAL
;
A
#
# COMPACT_ATOMS: atom_id res chain seq x y z
N SER A 1 3.96 5.73 3.55
CA SER A 1 2.65 5.29 4.04
C SER A 1 1.68 5.04 2.87
N ILE A 2 0.42 5.39 3.04
CA ILE A 2 -0.62 5.27 2.02
C ILE A 2 -0.42 6.38 1.00
N GLY A 3 -0.24 6.01 -0.25
CA GLY A 3 0.05 6.94 -1.36
C GLY A 3 -1.15 7.15 -2.27
N GLY A 4 -0.88 7.57 -3.51
CA GLY A 4 -1.89 7.87 -4.50
C GLY A 4 -2.48 6.63 -5.17
N GLN A 5 -3.71 6.77 -5.64
CA GLN A 5 -4.35 5.78 -6.49
C GLN A 5 -3.69 5.80 -7.88
N SER A 6 -3.58 4.63 -8.48
CA SER A 6 -3.03 4.43 -9.81
C SER A 6 -4.04 3.67 -10.67
N ALA A 7 -3.87 3.75 -11.97
CA ALA A 7 -4.70 3.01 -12.92
C ALA A 7 -3.84 2.38 -14.02
N LEU A 8 -4.29 1.28 -14.56
CA LEU A 8 -3.79 0.75 -15.81
C LEU A 8 -4.57 1.36 -16.96
N ILE A 9 -3.85 1.71 -18.01
CA ILE A 9 -4.45 2.28 -19.23
C ILE A 9 -4.03 1.50 -20.48
N LYS A 10 -4.91 1.42 -21.44
CA LYS A 10 -4.57 1.08 -22.82
C LYS A 10 -4.34 2.38 -23.61
N LEU A 11 -3.15 2.53 -24.19
CA LEU A 11 -2.87 3.67 -25.06
C LEU A 11 -3.72 3.56 -26.32
N LYS A 12 -4.63 4.51 -26.50
CA LYS A 12 -5.50 4.63 -27.67
C LYS A 12 -5.33 6.03 -28.24
N TRP A 13 -4.66 6.13 -29.39
CA TRP A 13 -4.42 7.42 -30.02
C TRP A 13 -5.73 8.15 -30.30
N GLY A 14 -5.83 9.42 -29.91
CA GLY A 14 -7.02 10.26 -30.10
C GLY A 14 -8.18 10.00 -29.13
N ALA A 15 -8.09 9.03 -28.24
CA ALA A 15 -9.14 8.78 -27.26
C ALA A 15 -9.03 9.71 -26.03
N ALA A 16 -10.13 9.98 -25.36
CA ALA A 16 -10.14 10.66 -24.07
C ALA A 16 -9.48 9.79 -22.99
N ALA A 17 -8.91 10.42 -21.94
CA ALA A 17 -8.22 9.70 -20.86
C ALA A 17 -9.12 8.65 -20.18
N THR A 18 -10.40 8.95 -20.01
CA THR A 18 -11.40 8.03 -19.43
C THR A 18 -11.58 6.76 -20.26
N ASP A 19 -11.48 6.86 -21.59
CA ASP A 19 -11.68 5.72 -22.50
C ASP A 19 -10.45 4.81 -22.59
N MET A 20 -9.32 5.28 -22.05
CA MET A 20 -8.09 4.52 -21.93
C MET A 20 -8.05 3.67 -20.67
N LEU A 21 -8.86 3.95 -19.66
CA LEU A 21 -8.86 3.24 -18.39
C LEU A 21 -9.23 1.76 -18.58
N MET A 22 -8.53 0.91 -17.85
CA MET A 22 -8.89 -0.49 -17.65
C MET A 22 -9.69 -0.58 -16.35
N PRO A 23 -11.01 -0.76 -16.38
CA PRO A 23 -11.88 -0.56 -15.22
C PRO A 23 -11.61 -1.55 -14.07
N ASP A 24 -11.16 -2.76 -14.39
CA ASP A 24 -10.96 -3.82 -13.41
C ASP A 24 -9.55 -3.81 -12.78
N ALA A 25 -8.73 -2.82 -13.11
CA ALA A 25 -7.34 -2.73 -12.67
C ALA A 25 -7.10 -1.54 -11.73
N LYS A 26 -7.89 -1.48 -10.66
CA LYS A 26 -7.73 -0.46 -9.62
C LYS A 26 -6.51 -0.78 -8.77
N THR A 27 -5.56 0.13 -8.71
CA THR A 27 -4.36 -0.02 -7.89
C THR A 27 -4.15 1.19 -6.97
N ILE A 28 -3.34 0.99 -5.93
CA ILE A 28 -2.91 2.05 -5.02
C ILE A 28 -1.46 1.81 -4.62
N LYS A 29 -0.68 2.88 -4.56
CA LYS A 29 0.71 2.82 -4.12
C LYS A 29 0.80 3.03 -2.62
N PHE A 30 1.43 2.08 -1.95
CA PHE A 30 1.92 2.23 -0.59
C PHE A 30 3.43 2.44 -0.59
N ALA A 31 3.97 2.94 0.51
CA ALA A 31 5.41 3.11 0.68
C ALA A 31 5.82 2.89 2.14
N LEU A 32 7.00 2.33 2.29
CA LEU A 32 7.71 2.13 3.54
C LEU A 32 9.04 2.89 3.53
N GLY A 33 9.73 2.85 4.67
CA GLY A 33 11.09 3.35 4.78
C GLY A 33 11.24 4.85 4.70
N GLU A 34 12.38 5.28 4.18
CA GLU A 34 12.83 6.67 4.21
C GLU A 34 11.96 7.60 3.36
N ASN A 35 11.38 7.09 2.27
CA ASN A 35 10.46 7.87 1.45
C ASN A 35 9.22 8.36 2.24
N VAL A 36 8.86 7.65 3.28
CA VAL A 36 7.77 8.04 4.18
C VAL A 36 8.27 8.90 5.34
N LYS A 37 9.29 8.43 6.03
CA LYS A 37 9.84 9.08 7.24
C LYS A 37 10.50 10.42 6.92
N GLN A 38 11.33 10.45 5.87
CA GLN A 38 12.16 11.60 5.49
C GLN A 38 13.06 12.10 6.61
N SER A 39 13.45 11.23 7.54
CA SER A 39 14.25 11.56 8.70
C SER A 39 15.71 11.89 8.38
N ASN A 40 16.21 11.44 7.23
CA ASN A 40 17.59 11.64 6.77
C ASN A 40 17.69 12.57 5.55
N TRP A 41 16.71 13.45 5.34
CA TRP A 41 16.68 14.35 4.18
C TRP A 41 17.33 15.73 4.45
N GLY A 42 18.28 15.79 5.37
CA GLY A 42 19.05 16.99 5.70
C GLY A 42 18.26 18.04 6.49
N ASP A 43 18.70 19.29 6.43
CA ASP A 43 18.19 20.39 7.25
C ASP A 43 16.77 20.85 6.92
N VAL A 44 16.13 20.26 5.94
CA VAL A 44 14.71 20.48 5.69
C VAL A 44 13.92 19.68 6.71
N ALA A 45 14.05 20.09 7.98
CA ALA A 45 13.30 19.51 9.09
C ALA A 45 11.80 19.65 8.82
N ARG A 46 11.18 18.56 8.41
CA ARG A 46 9.73 18.50 8.23
C ARG A 46 9.14 17.96 9.51
N SER A 47 8.55 18.84 10.31
CA SER A 47 7.78 18.45 11.49
C SER A 47 6.43 17.84 11.07
N ARG A 48 6.47 16.68 10.45
CA ARG A 48 5.26 15.91 10.07
C ARG A 48 5.34 14.48 10.54
N PHE A 49 4.22 13.92 10.90
CA PHE A 49 4.08 12.50 11.17
C PHE A 49 3.82 11.74 9.84
N PRO A 50 4.39 10.52 9.65
CA PRO A 50 5.32 9.82 10.54
C PRO A 50 6.79 10.14 10.23
N GLN A 51 7.66 10.07 11.26
CA GLN A 51 9.12 10.24 11.13
C GLN A 51 9.91 9.00 11.58
N THR A 52 9.23 7.95 12.02
CA THR A 52 9.84 6.69 12.48
C THR A 52 9.15 5.49 11.85
N ARG A 53 9.81 4.32 11.87
CA ARG A 53 9.19 3.06 11.43
C ARG A 53 7.93 2.72 12.21
N MET A 54 7.95 2.92 13.53
CA MET A 54 6.77 2.74 14.38
C MET A 54 5.63 3.70 14.00
N GLY A 55 5.96 4.94 13.67
CA GLY A 55 4.96 5.90 13.18
C GLY A 55 4.36 5.48 11.83
N VAL A 56 5.17 4.89 10.94
CA VAL A 56 4.66 4.35 9.66
C VAL A 56 3.67 3.22 9.91
N GLU A 57 3.99 2.29 10.82
CA GLU A 57 3.10 1.21 11.24
C GLU A 57 1.78 1.75 11.80
N GLN A 58 1.87 2.74 12.70
CA GLN A 58 0.71 3.39 13.31
C GLN A 58 -0.22 4.02 12.26
N VAL A 59 0.31 4.64 11.21
CA VAL A 59 -0.50 5.19 10.11
C VAL A 59 -1.32 4.11 9.43
N TYR A 60 -0.74 2.93 9.17
CA TYR A 60 -1.49 1.83 8.57
C TYR A 60 -2.60 1.33 9.48
N TYR A 61 -2.31 1.10 10.75
CA TYR A 61 -3.33 0.66 11.72
C TYR A 61 -4.48 1.67 11.81
N ASP A 62 -4.19 2.94 12.02
CA ASP A 62 -5.21 3.99 12.17
C ASP A 62 -6.13 4.06 10.95
N HIS A 63 -5.56 4.15 9.76
CA HIS A 63 -6.36 4.33 8.55
C HIS A 63 -7.18 3.09 8.20
N PHE A 64 -6.65 1.88 8.37
CA PHE A 64 -7.40 0.66 8.10
C PHE A 64 -8.46 0.36 9.16
N ILE A 65 -8.27 0.72 10.42
CA ILE A 65 -9.32 0.65 11.45
C ILE A 65 -10.47 1.58 11.06
N ARG A 66 -10.17 2.83 10.75
CA ARG A 66 -11.16 3.80 10.27
C ARG A 66 -11.88 3.34 8.99
N ALA A 67 -11.15 2.74 8.07
CA ALA A 67 -11.73 2.19 6.83
C ALA A 67 -12.69 1.03 7.10
N LYS A 68 -12.40 0.16 8.09
CA LYS A 68 -13.33 -0.90 8.52
C LYS A 68 -14.62 -0.33 9.10
N GLU A 69 -14.52 0.68 9.94
CA GLU A 69 -15.68 1.35 10.53
C GLU A 69 -16.53 2.03 9.46
N TYR A 70 -15.88 2.69 8.52
CA TYR A 70 -16.51 3.31 7.36
C TYR A 70 -17.25 2.29 6.49
N ASP A 71 -16.60 1.22 6.10
CA ASP A 71 -17.17 0.14 5.28
C ASP A 71 -18.37 -0.51 6.00
N GLN A 72 -18.24 -0.78 7.30
CA GLN A 72 -19.32 -1.31 8.11
C GLN A 72 -20.52 -0.36 8.19
N SER A 73 -20.28 0.94 8.33
CA SER A 73 -21.34 1.95 8.33
C SER A 73 -22.12 1.97 7.03
N TRP A 74 -21.43 1.90 5.89
CA TRP A 74 -22.05 1.81 4.59
C TRP A 74 -22.80 0.50 4.37
N LYS A 75 -22.26 -0.64 4.82
CA LYS A 75 -22.95 -1.95 4.78
C LYS A 75 -24.24 -1.91 5.59
N THR A 76 -24.22 -1.36 6.79
CA THR A 76 -25.38 -1.19 7.65
C THR A 76 -26.43 -0.29 7.00
N PHE A 77 -26.01 0.85 6.44
CA PHE A 77 -26.93 1.75 5.73
C PHE A 77 -27.61 1.06 4.54
N ARG A 78 -26.82 0.37 3.70
CA ARG A 78 -27.38 -0.37 2.55
C ARG A 78 -28.36 -1.47 2.98
N ALA A 79 -28.08 -2.17 4.08
CA ALA A 79 -28.93 -3.22 4.62
C ALA A 79 -30.24 -2.69 5.22
N SER A 80 -30.30 -1.43 5.67
CA SER A 80 -31.50 -0.84 6.27
C SER A 80 -32.67 -0.62 5.28
N GLY A 81 -32.37 -0.66 3.98
CA GLY A 81 -33.36 -0.58 2.90
C GLY A 81 -34.01 0.80 2.72
N LYS A 82 -34.77 0.94 1.63
CA LYS A 82 -35.39 2.22 1.20
C LYS A 82 -36.46 2.79 2.14
N LYS A 83 -36.99 1.98 3.04
CA LYS A 83 -38.05 2.39 3.98
C LYS A 83 -37.52 2.84 5.34
N SER A 84 -36.20 2.81 5.53
CA SER A 84 -35.56 3.27 6.74
C SER A 84 -35.36 4.77 6.75
N ASN A 85 -35.52 5.42 7.91
CA ASN A 85 -35.14 6.82 8.14
C ASN A 85 -33.61 6.96 8.38
N ALA A 86 -32.82 5.93 8.06
CA ALA A 86 -31.36 5.96 8.22
C ALA A 86 -30.73 7.01 7.30
N VAL A 87 -29.85 7.82 7.86
CA VAL A 87 -29.06 8.80 7.11
C VAL A 87 -27.83 8.12 6.52
N ALA A 88 -27.57 8.37 5.24
CA ALA A 88 -26.38 7.84 4.58
C ALA A 88 -25.10 8.35 5.26
N PRO A 89 -24.09 7.49 5.47
CA PRO A 89 -22.79 7.95 5.94
C PRO A 89 -22.20 8.99 4.98
N ARG A 90 -21.43 9.95 5.52
CA ARG A 90 -20.72 10.90 4.68
C ARG A 90 -19.71 10.18 3.81
N LYS A 91 -19.68 10.52 2.51
CA LYS A 91 -18.66 9.98 1.60
C LYS A 91 -17.27 10.51 1.95
N ASP A 92 -16.32 9.61 2.12
CA ASP A 92 -14.91 9.88 2.36
C ASP A 92 -14.09 9.13 1.30
N LEU A 93 -13.43 9.87 0.41
CA LEU A 93 -12.73 9.30 -0.74
C LEU A 93 -11.46 8.54 -0.35
N GLU A 94 -10.82 8.90 0.77
CA GLU A 94 -9.65 8.18 1.28
C GLU A 94 -10.06 6.84 1.88
N LEU A 95 -11.07 6.85 2.75
CA LEU A 95 -11.58 5.64 3.38
C LEU A 95 -12.28 4.72 2.37
N GLU A 96 -12.92 5.27 1.32
CA GLU A 96 -13.51 4.48 0.24
C GLU A 96 -12.45 3.64 -0.48
N ALA A 97 -11.29 4.25 -0.82
CA ALA A 97 -10.19 3.52 -1.46
C ALA A 97 -9.62 2.40 -0.57
N LEU A 98 -9.56 2.60 0.75
CA LEU A 98 -9.13 1.58 1.69
C LEU A 98 -10.20 0.50 1.93
N ALA A 99 -11.47 0.86 1.91
CA ALA A 99 -12.59 -0.10 1.96
C ALA A 99 -12.58 -1.02 0.73
N GLU A 100 -12.26 -0.50 -0.46
CA GLU A 100 -12.07 -1.31 -1.67
C GLU A 100 -10.93 -2.34 -1.49
N ILE A 101 -9.84 -1.99 -0.79
CA ILE A 101 -8.77 -2.94 -0.45
C ILE A 101 -9.31 -4.05 0.48
N LEU A 102 -10.02 -3.69 1.53
CA LEU A 102 -10.62 -4.63 2.48
C LEU A 102 -11.60 -5.59 1.81
N ASN A 103 -12.27 -5.15 0.75
CA ASN A 103 -13.20 -5.95 -0.05
C ASN A 103 -12.53 -6.65 -1.25
N ASN A 104 -11.20 -6.60 -1.39
CA ASN A 104 -10.42 -7.17 -2.50
C ASN A 104 -10.74 -6.60 -3.89
N GLU A 105 -11.19 -5.35 -3.95
CA GLU A 105 -11.53 -4.65 -5.20
C GLU A 105 -10.39 -3.74 -5.69
N ARG A 106 -9.38 -3.47 -4.84
CA ARG A 106 -8.22 -2.64 -5.15
C ARG A 106 -6.93 -3.34 -4.73
N PHE A 107 -5.93 -3.28 -5.60
CA PHE A 107 -4.64 -3.95 -5.42
C PHE A 107 -3.57 -3.00 -4.88
N ILE A 108 -2.78 -3.49 -3.93
CA ILE A 108 -1.68 -2.73 -3.32
C ILE A 108 -0.37 -3.05 -4.04
N THR A 109 0.35 -2.00 -4.47
CA THR A 109 1.78 -2.06 -4.78
C THR A 109 2.54 -1.25 -3.75
N CYS A 110 3.53 -1.85 -3.08
CA CYS A 110 4.20 -1.21 -1.95
C CYS A 110 5.70 -1.04 -2.21
N HIS A 111 6.16 0.22 -2.25
CA HIS A 111 7.59 0.55 -2.24
C HIS A 111 8.23 0.12 -0.92
N SER A 112 9.29 -0.69 -0.98
CA SER A 112 10.01 -1.18 0.20
C SER A 112 11.39 -1.70 -0.14
N TYR A 113 12.34 -1.55 0.79
CA TYR A 113 13.70 -2.05 0.65
C TYR A 113 14.06 -3.07 1.74
N VAL A 114 13.76 -2.74 2.98
CA VAL A 114 14.28 -3.41 4.16
C VAL A 114 13.33 -4.50 4.65
N GLN A 115 13.87 -5.68 4.96
CA GLN A 115 13.10 -6.85 5.39
C GLN A 115 12.19 -6.60 6.60
N SER A 116 12.67 -5.83 7.59
CA SER A 116 11.88 -5.56 8.80
C SER A 116 10.62 -4.75 8.50
N GLU A 117 10.69 -3.84 7.54
CA GLU A 117 9.55 -3.04 7.09
C GLU A 117 8.56 -3.87 6.27
N ILE A 118 9.07 -4.78 5.43
CA ILE A 118 8.25 -5.74 4.68
C ILE A 118 7.49 -6.66 5.65
N ASN A 119 8.20 -7.23 6.62
CA ASN A 119 7.59 -8.06 7.68
C ASN A 119 6.52 -7.29 8.45
N MET A 120 6.82 -6.06 8.87
CA MET A 120 5.89 -5.21 9.61
C MET A 120 4.57 -5.06 8.83
N LEU A 121 4.62 -4.69 7.55
CA LEU A 121 3.40 -4.48 6.78
C LEU A 121 2.64 -5.80 6.54
N MET A 122 3.33 -6.94 6.38
CA MET A 122 2.67 -8.25 6.34
C MET A 122 1.92 -8.56 7.64
N HIS A 123 2.51 -8.26 8.80
CA HIS A 123 1.84 -8.45 10.10
C HIS A 123 0.63 -7.53 10.28
N VAL A 124 0.72 -6.28 9.85
CA VAL A 124 -0.42 -5.35 9.82
C VAL A 124 -1.55 -5.89 8.94
N ALA A 125 -1.20 -6.37 7.74
CA ALA A 125 -2.15 -6.95 6.81
C ALA A 125 -2.84 -8.21 7.37
N ASP A 126 -2.07 -9.09 8.02
CA ASP A 126 -2.60 -10.28 8.68
C ASP A 126 -3.57 -9.91 9.83
N SER A 127 -3.21 -8.91 10.64
CA SER A 127 -4.01 -8.44 11.77
C SER A 127 -5.31 -7.78 11.34
N LEU A 128 -5.26 -6.99 10.30
CA LEU A 128 -6.39 -6.20 9.79
C LEU A 128 -7.15 -6.89 8.66
N LYS A 129 -6.69 -8.09 8.23
CA LYS A 129 -7.33 -8.93 7.22
C LYS A 129 -7.48 -8.25 5.85
N PHE A 130 -6.43 -7.58 5.40
CA PHE A 130 -6.33 -7.13 4.02
C PHE A 130 -5.17 -7.83 3.29
N LYS A 131 -5.17 -7.76 1.96
CA LYS A 131 -4.17 -8.41 1.13
C LYS A 131 -3.20 -7.38 0.54
N ILE A 132 -1.90 -7.66 0.67
CA ILE A 132 -0.85 -6.99 -0.11
C ILE A 132 -0.63 -7.82 -1.37
N ASN A 133 -0.59 -7.17 -2.53
CA ASN A 133 -0.42 -7.88 -3.80
C ASN A 133 1.05 -7.94 -4.22
N THR A 134 1.78 -6.81 -4.11
CA THR A 134 3.18 -6.77 -4.56
C THR A 134 3.99 -5.80 -3.72
N PHE A 135 5.17 -6.23 -3.31
CA PHE A 135 6.23 -5.33 -2.88
C PHE A 135 7.14 -5.00 -4.06
N THR A 136 7.44 -3.73 -4.28
CA THR A 136 8.22 -3.27 -5.44
C THR A 136 9.66 -2.94 -5.06
N HIS A 137 10.60 -3.27 -5.96
CA HIS A 137 12.06 -3.08 -5.88
C HIS A 137 12.64 -3.43 -4.50
N ILE A 138 12.26 -4.61 -4.01
CA ILE A 138 12.62 -5.11 -2.69
C ILE A 138 14.08 -5.61 -2.67
N LEU A 139 14.97 -4.85 -2.05
CA LEU A 139 16.39 -5.20 -1.98
C LEU A 139 16.68 -6.36 -1.02
N GLU A 140 15.99 -6.40 0.10
CA GLU A 140 16.11 -7.47 1.10
C GLU A 140 14.98 -8.51 0.98
N GLY A 141 14.30 -8.56 -0.15
CA GLY A 141 13.19 -9.50 -0.39
C GLY A 141 13.60 -10.97 -0.25
N TYR A 142 14.81 -11.31 -0.67
CA TYR A 142 15.35 -12.67 -0.52
C TYR A 142 15.39 -13.16 0.93
N LYS A 143 15.50 -12.26 1.92
CA LYS A 143 15.49 -12.59 3.35
C LYS A 143 14.09 -12.95 3.90
N VAL A 144 13.04 -12.67 3.16
CA VAL A 144 11.63 -12.85 3.56
C VAL A 144 10.78 -13.50 2.46
N ALA A 145 11.44 -14.09 1.47
CA ALA A 145 10.80 -14.68 0.30
C ALA A 145 9.83 -15.81 0.67
N ASP A 146 10.18 -16.64 1.65
CA ASP A 146 9.33 -17.69 2.21
C ASP A 146 8.02 -17.15 2.76
N LYS A 147 8.08 -16.10 3.57
CA LYS A 147 6.90 -15.44 4.18
C LYS A 147 6.02 -14.75 3.14
N MET A 148 6.62 -14.19 2.10
CA MET A 148 5.90 -13.61 0.97
C MET A 148 5.19 -14.70 0.15
N ALA A 149 5.87 -15.82 -0.10
CA ALA A 149 5.32 -16.97 -0.82
C ALA A 149 4.11 -17.58 -0.10
N GLU A 150 4.20 -17.79 1.22
CA GLU A 150 3.09 -18.26 2.06
C GLU A 150 1.83 -17.39 1.90
N ARG A 151 2.00 -16.07 1.76
CA ARG A 151 0.92 -15.08 1.61
C ARG A 151 0.54 -14.80 0.16
N LYS A 152 1.22 -15.46 -0.80
CA LYS A 152 1.05 -15.24 -2.24
C LYS A 152 1.26 -13.77 -2.64
N ILE A 153 2.26 -13.14 -2.05
CA ILE A 153 2.66 -11.76 -2.33
C ILE A 153 3.75 -11.77 -3.39
N GLY A 154 3.55 -11.04 -4.48
CA GLY A 154 4.55 -10.84 -5.53
C GLY A 154 5.67 -9.89 -5.07
N GLY A 155 6.84 -10.06 -5.66
CA GLY A 155 7.97 -9.16 -5.48
C GLY A 155 8.53 -8.72 -6.82
N SER A 156 8.95 -7.46 -6.92
CA SER A 156 9.80 -7.00 -8.02
C SER A 156 11.11 -6.48 -7.47
N THR A 157 12.19 -6.67 -8.21
CA THR A 157 13.51 -6.21 -7.83
C THR A 157 14.27 -5.71 -9.06
N PHE A 158 15.40 -5.06 -8.85
CA PHE A 158 16.27 -4.64 -9.92
C PHE A 158 17.31 -5.74 -10.23
N ALA A 159 17.71 -5.84 -11.49
CA ALA A 159 18.73 -6.79 -11.94
C ALA A 159 20.09 -6.50 -11.31
N ASP A 160 20.43 -5.22 -11.25
CA ASP A 160 21.68 -4.72 -10.69
C ASP A 160 21.40 -3.69 -9.60
N TRP A 161 21.96 -3.92 -8.42
CA TRP A 161 21.83 -3.00 -7.29
C TRP A 161 23.07 -3.06 -6.41
N TRP A 162 23.39 -1.95 -5.76
CA TRP A 162 24.55 -1.84 -4.87
C TRP A 162 24.27 -0.90 -3.69
N ALA A 163 25.09 -0.97 -2.68
CA ALA A 163 24.97 -0.22 -1.43
C ALA A 163 25.41 1.25 -1.58
N TYR A 164 24.72 2.05 -2.35
CA TYR A 164 25.07 3.46 -2.59
C TYR A 164 24.51 4.44 -1.55
N LYS A 165 23.62 3.99 -0.67
CA LYS A 165 23.08 4.74 0.47
C LYS A 165 22.80 3.81 1.64
N MET A 166 22.70 4.36 2.85
CA MET A 166 22.51 3.58 4.08
C MET A 166 21.27 2.68 4.05
N GLU A 167 20.16 3.13 3.50
CA GLU A 167 18.90 2.37 3.43
C GLU A 167 19.04 1.08 2.60
N VAL A 168 19.98 1.06 1.67
CA VAL A 168 20.20 -0.07 0.75
C VAL A 168 21.55 -0.76 0.96
N LYS A 169 22.13 -0.65 2.16
CA LYS A 169 23.45 -1.20 2.50
C LYS A 169 23.57 -2.72 2.31
N GLU A 170 22.46 -3.44 2.39
CA GLU A 170 22.38 -4.90 2.21
C GLU A 170 22.04 -5.31 0.77
N ALA A 171 22.10 -4.35 -0.18
CA ALA A 171 21.84 -4.65 -1.58
C ALA A 171 22.93 -5.56 -2.16
N ILE A 172 22.49 -6.57 -2.91
CA ILE A 172 23.36 -7.48 -3.66
C ILE A 172 22.94 -7.49 -5.12
N PRO A 173 23.88 -7.57 -6.08
CA PRO A 173 23.57 -7.41 -7.51
C PRO A 173 22.55 -8.41 -8.06
N TYR A 174 22.51 -9.61 -7.54
CA TYR A 174 21.68 -10.73 -8.05
C TYR A 174 20.59 -11.18 -7.07
N ASN A 175 20.10 -10.29 -6.23
CA ASN A 175 19.11 -10.61 -5.22
C ASN A 175 17.79 -11.19 -5.78
N ALA A 176 17.50 -10.93 -7.06
CA ALA A 176 16.33 -11.49 -7.75
C ALA A 176 16.45 -12.99 -8.06
N ALA A 177 17.68 -13.51 -8.09
CA ALA A 177 17.94 -14.91 -8.41
C ALA A 177 17.99 -15.81 -7.17
N LEU A 178 17.97 -15.21 -5.98
CA LEU A 178 17.96 -15.93 -4.69
C LEU A 178 16.54 -16.20 -4.21
#